data_2193ff468aea1a7dc221dac32928ff41
#
_entry.id   2193ff468aea1a7dc221dac32928ff41
#
_cell.length_a   1.000
_cell.length_b   1.000
_cell.length_c   1.000
_cell.angle_alpha   90.00
_cell.angle_beta   90.00
_cell.angle_gamma   90.00
#
_symmetry.space_group_name_H-M   'P 1'
#
loop_
_entity.id
_entity.type
_entity.pdbx_description
1 polymer ?
#
loop_
_entity_poly.entity_id
_entity_poly.type
_entity_poly.pdbx_seq_one_letter_code
_entity_poly.pdbx_strand_id
1 'polypeptide(L)'
;MKRIHLKNAFLVFLGAALLIGCKTETPKTEEAETVTEAPKPERKASYENAPKPFQIWVDGRAGTGEAVHWLAEGSVYAYPSGEKLFGMIGFDSSTVIWPEDGEETVTHLTRKTFAYTDPETGEVLKEYNGQPVVPIAYPYQMITYRFENDQIYGDVEQGVGERVQVIKAKNGIPYKVMGDTYIYNAQVFLDFPLPTGTQYQAWENYDFYMHPEGTVNEPHQMGWQRYGSLPRWAGGGPCIIQLYSWRVESHDEFPTTLLEWAKAEKPNWLKPPASVEEVRALQKGEGGPGWGS
;
A
#
# COMPACT_ATOMS: atom_id res chain seq x y z
N MET A 1 18.36 17.80 44.74
CA MET A 1 19.71 18.30 44.41
C MET A 1 20.76 17.25 44.75
N LYS A 2 21.30 16.56 43.73
CA LYS A 2 22.64 15.91 43.76
C LYS A 2 23.00 15.59 42.31
N ARG A 3 23.95 16.38 41.79
CA ARG A 3 24.60 16.14 40.50
C ARG A 3 25.63 15.03 40.66
N ILE A 4 25.60 14.05 39.74
CA ILE A 4 26.70 13.10 39.62
C ILE A 4 27.34 13.32 38.23
N HIS A 5 28.59 13.79 38.29
CA HIS A 5 29.49 13.84 37.13
C HIS A 5 30.05 12.45 36.88
N LEU A 6 30.00 11.97 35.66
CA LEU A 6 30.80 10.84 35.21
C LEU A 6 31.78 11.30 34.13
N LYS A 7 33.07 11.04 34.41
CA LYS A 7 34.24 11.45 33.63
C LYS A 7 34.50 10.49 32.49
N ASN A 8 34.97 11.06 31.40
CA ASN A 8 35.53 10.38 30.22
C ASN A 8 36.73 9.51 30.61
N ALA A 9 36.77 8.29 29.99
CA ALA A 9 38.01 7.52 29.86
C ALA A 9 38.21 7.14 28.41
N PHE A 10 39.17 7.78 27.78
CA PHE A 10 39.77 7.42 26.49
C PHE A 10 40.71 6.23 26.73
N LEU A 11 40.54 5.16 26.00
CA LEU A 11 41.55 4.09 25.91
C LEU A 11 42.01 3.95 24.45
N VAL A 12 43.24 4.39 24.23
CA VAL A 12 44.04 4.15 23.01
C VAL A 12 44.65 2.79 23.11
N PHE A 13 44.40 1.88 22.14
CA PHE A 13 45.20 0.68 21.95
C PHE A 13 45.97 0.77 20.64
N LEU A 14 47.28 0.89 20.82
CA LEU A 14 48.33 0.68 19.81
C LEU A 14 48.67 -0.81 19.82
N GLY A 15 48.67 -1.47 18.67
CA GLY A 15 49.05 -2.89 18.61
C GLY A 15 49.48 -3.32 17.21
N ALA A 16 50.76 -3.23 16.97
CA ALA A 16 51.71 -4.07 16.21
C ALA A 16 51.22 -4.82 14.94
N ALA A 17 51.86 -4.46 13.84
CA ALA A 17 51.92 -5.19 12.58
C ALA A 17 52.62 -6.54 12.71
N LEU A 18 52.01 -7.61 12.21
CA LEU A 18 52.64 -8.83 11.83
C LEU A 18 52.45 -9.05 10.33
N LEU A 19 53.55 -8.90 9.60
CA LEU A 19 53.67 -9.22 8.17
C LEU A 19 53.75 -10.76 8.05
N ILE A 20 52.72 -11.38 7.52
CA ILE A 20 52.75 -12.73 6.98
C ILE A 20 52.44 -12.63 5.50
N GLY A 21 53.47 -12.91 4.68
CA GLY A 21 53.33 -12.95 3.24
C GLY A 21 52.45 -14.11 2.79
N CYS A 22 51.36 -13.80 2.10
CA CYS A 22 50.62 -14.78 1.31
C CYS A 22 50.65 -14.36 -0.15
N LYS A 23 50.92 -15.38 -0.97
CA LYS A 23 50.99 -15.32 -2.43
C LYS A 23 49.71 -14.66 -2.98
N THR A 24 49.96 -13.68 -3.86
CA THR A 24 48.94 -13.05 -4.68
C THR A 24 48.43 -14.03 -5.74
N GLU A 25 47.29 -14.64 -5.51
CA GLU A 25 46.45 -15.15 -6.59
C GLU A 25 45.61 -13.98 -7.11
N THR A 26 45.78 -13.69 -8.39
CA THR A 26 45.05 -12.69 -9.13
C THR A 26 43.55 -13.07 -9.11
N PRO A 27 42.65 -12.25 -8.57
CA PRO A 27 41.23 -12.53 -8.70
C PRO A 27 40.82 -12.45 -10.17
N LYS A 28 40.23 -13.54 -10.68
CA LYS A 28 39.49 -13.51 -11.92
C LYS A 28 38.41 -12.45 -11.74
N THR A 29 38.48 -11.43 -12.59
CA THR A 29 37.39 -10.45 -12.76
C THR A 29 36.18 -11.24 -13.29
N GLU A 30 35.21 -11.54 -12.43
CA GLU A 30 33.87 -11.88 -12.88
C GLU A 30 33.34 -10.65 -13.61
N GLU A 31 33.14 -10.80 -14.92
CA GLU A 31 32.39 -9.84 -15.70
C GLU A 31 31.02 -9.71 -15.03
N ALA A 32 30.75 -8.54 -14.45
CA ALA A 32 29.41 -8.19 -13.96
C ALA A 32 28.46 -8.33 -15.15
N GLU A 33 27.59 -9.33 -15.11
CA GLU A 33 26.45 -9.39 -16.02
C GLU A 33 25.69 -8.07 -15.87
N THR A 34 25.73 -7.28 -16.91
CA THR A 34 24.91 -6.08 -17.03
C THR A 34 23.47 -6.55 -17.08
N VAL A 35 22.79 -6.48 -15.93
CA VAL A 35 21.34 -6.69 -15.88
C VAL A 35 20.75 -5.58 -16.74
N THR A 36 20.39 -5.92 -17.97
CA THR A 36 19.65 -5.01 -18.84
C THR A 36 18.29 -4.81 -18.20
N GLU A 37 18.06 -3.66 -17.58
CA GLU A 37 16.76 -3.25 -17.09
C GLU A 37 15.73 -3.43 -18.21
N ALA A 38 14.63 -4.11 -17.92
CA ALA A 38 13.54 -4.22 -18.88
C ALA A 38 13.08 -2.80 -19.25
N PRO A 39 12.83 -2.52 -20.55
CA PRO A 39 12.40 -1.19 -20.96
C PRO A 39 11.13 -0.81 -20.19
N LYS A 40 11.14 0.40 -19.61
CA LYS A 40 9.94 0.94 -18.95
C LYS A 40 8.78 0.95 -19.96
N PRO A 41 7.58 0.51 -19.55
CA PRO A 41 6.43 0.59 -20.43
C PRO A 41 6.21 2.06 -20.82
N GLU A 42 6.28 2.33 -22.12
CA GLU A 42 6.08 3.69 -22.63
C GLU A 42 4.63 4.12 -22.42
N ARG A 43 4.47 5.35 -21.92
CA ARG A 43 3.17 6.02 -21.88
C ARG A 43 2.68 6.18 -23.32
N LYS A 44 1.45 5.75 -23.58
CA LYS A 44 0.86 5.95 -24.89
C LYS A 44 0.39 7.38 -25.10
N ALA A 45 0.46 7.85 -26.32
CA ALA A 45 0.15 9.24 -26.70
C ALA A 45 -1.28 9.69 -26.29
N SER A 46 -2.24 8.75 -26.21
CA SER A 46 -3.60 9.03 -25.75
C SER A 46 -3.62 9.51 -24.29
N TYR A 47 -2.79 8.92 -23.42
CA TYR A 47 -2.71 9.32 -22.01
C TYR A 47 -1.91 10.61 -21.81
N GLU A 48 -0.92 10.88 -22.63
CA GLU A 48 -0.15 12.13 -22.58
C GLU A 48 -1.02 13.37 -22.86
N ASN A 49 -2.13 13.19 -23.58
CA ASN A 49 -3.12 14.22 -23.84
C ASN A 49 -4.29 14.24 -22.83
N ALA A 50 -4.28 13.34 -21.85
CA ALA A 50 -5.31 13.32 -20.81
C ALA A 50 -5.24 14.61 -19.95
N PRO A 51 -6.37 15.03 -19.33
CA PRO A 51 -6.38 16.19 -18.44
C PRO A 51 -5.37 16.06 -17.30
N LYS A 52 -4.65 17.15 -17.00
CA LYS A 52 -3.57 17.15 -16.00
C LYS A 52 -3.98 16.60 -14.64
N PRO A 53 -5.19 16.89 -14.09
CA PRO A 53 -5.62 16.28 -12.82
C PRO A 53 -5.72 14.75 -12.90
N PHE A 54 -6.13 14.21 -14.05
CA PHE A 54 -6.21 12.76 -14.25
C PHE A 54 -4.82 12.12 -14.31
N GLN A 55 -3.88 12.76 -15.01
CA GLN A 55 -2.49 12.29 -15.05
C GLN A 55 -1.88 12.23 -13.64
N ILE A 56 -2.01 13.32 -12.86
CA ILE A 56 -1.46 13.38 -11.49
C ILE A 56 -2.10 12.30 -10.60
N TRP A 57 -3.40 12.07 -10.75
CA TRP A 57 -4.09 11.00 -10.02
C TRP A 57 -3.51 9.63 -10.34
N VAL A 58 -3.41 9.26 -11.61
CA VAL A 58 -2.93 7.94 -12.03
C VAL A 58 -1.46 7.76 -11.66
N ASP A 59 -0.62 8.73 -11.99
CA ASP A 59 0.82 8.70 -11.68
C ASP A 59 1.07 8.59 -10.18
N GLY A 60 0.32 9.34 -9.38
CA GLY A 60 0.41 9.30 -7.93
C GLY A 60 -0.07 7.96 -7.36
N ARG A 61 -1.21 7.45 -7.81
CA ARG A 61 -1.82 6.22 -7.26
C ARG A 61 -1.17 4.93 -7.73
N ALA A 62 -0.84 4.84 -9.02
CA ALA A 62 -0.45 3.59 -9.66
C ALA A 62 0.98 3.62 -10.23
N GLY A 63 1.64 4.78 -10.16
CA GLY A 63 2.97 4.96 -10.73
C GLY A 63 2.94 5.23 -12.23
N THR A 64 4.13 5.31 -12.81
CA THR A 64 4.35 5.63 -14.23
C THR A 64 4.75 4.43 -15.07
N GLY A 65 4.53 3.21 -14.56
CA GLY A 65 4.86 1.93 -15.18
C GLY A 65 5.71 1.01 -14.29
N GLU A 66 6.46 1.57 -13.35
CA GLU A 66 7.11 0.80 -12.29
C GLU A 66 6.15 0.58 -11.12
N ALA A 67 6.43 -0.46 -10.34
CA ALA A 67 5.67 -0.68 -9.12
C ALA A 67 5.92 0.43 -8.11
N VAL A 68 4.86 0.92 -7.47
CA VAL A 68 4.93 1.88 -6.38
C VAL A 68 4.29 1.31 -5.13
N HIS A 69 4.72 1.79 -3.98
CA HIS A 69 4.23 1.30 -2.70
C HIS A 69 3.65 2.45 -1.88
N TRP A 70 2.48 2.20 -1.28
CA TRP A 70 1.87 3.09 -0.32
C TRP A 70 1.99 2.45 1.05
N LEU A 71 2.90 2.94 1.86
CA LEU A 71 3.03 2.56 3.26
C LEU A 71 1.94 3.26 4.06
N ALA A 72 1.30 2.54 4.98
CA ALA A 72 0.25 3.08 5.82
C ALA A 72 0.38 2.64 7.26
N GLU A 73 0.12 3.57 8.19
CA GLU A 73 0.04 3.29 9.62
C GLU A 73 -1.03 4.13 10.30
N GLY A 74 -1.55 3.64 11.39
CA GLY A 74 -2.59 4.34 12.15
C GLY A 74 -3.20 3.51 13.26
N SER A 75 -4.50 3.72 13.50
CA SER A 75 -5.16 3.16 14.68
C SER A 75 -6.62 2.83 14.44
N VAL A 76 -7.11 1.90 15.26
CA VAL A 76 -8.50 1.49 15.34
C VAL A 76 -9.05 1.90 16.70
N TYR A 77 -10.17 2.60 16.70
CA TYR A 77 -10.82 3.13 17.90
C TYR A 77 -12.22 2.56 18.06
N ALA A 78 -12.57 2.21 19.27
CA ALA A 78 -13.95 1.90 19.62
C ALA A 78 -14.83 3.15 19.48
N TYR A 79 -16.02 2.99 18.89
CA TYR A 79 -17.00 4.08 18.81
C TYR A 79 -18.20 3.76 19.73
N PRO A 80 -18.71 4.72 20.52
CA PRO A 80 -18.36 6.14 20.58
C PRO A 80 -17.30 6.50 21.64
N SER A 81 -16.69 5.53 22.34
CA SER A 81 -15.80 5.83 23.47
C SER A 81 -14.51 6.56 23.08
N GLY A 82 -14.01 6.35 21.86
CA GLY A 82 -12.72 6.86 21.41
C GLY A 82 -11.52 6.08 21.98
N GLU A 83 -11.74 4.97 22.64
CA GLU A 83 -10.69 4.10 23.14
C GLU A 83 -9.89 3.50 21.98
N LYS A 84 -8.56 3.63 22.01
CA LYS A 84 -7.67 3.00 21.04
C LYS A 84 -7.59 1.50 21.34
N LEU A 85 -8.07 0.69 20.39
CA LEU A 85 -8.09 -0.77 20.53
C LEU A 85 -6.85 -1.42 19.94
N PHE A 86 -6.43 -0.96 18.78
CA PHE A 86 -5.33 -1.53 18.02
C PHE A 86 -4.53 -0.43 17.31
N GLY A 87 -3.25 -0.68 17.08
CA GLY A 87 -2.54 -0.07 15.99
C GLY A 87 -2.86 -0.79 14.68
N MET A 88 -2.48 -0.18 13.57
CA MET A 88 -2.61 -0.79 12.26
C MET A 88 -1.42 -0.35 11.40
N ILE A 89 -0.80 -1.30 10.71
CA ILE A 89 0.30 -1.05 9.78
C ILE A 89 0.09 -1.90 8.54
N GLY A 90 0.40 -1.34 7.37
CA GLY A 90 0.18 -2.09 6.13
C GLY A 90 0.73 -1.38 4.91
N PHE A 91 0.46 -1.96 3.77
CA PHE A 91 0.88 -1.40 2.50
C PHE A 91 -0.08 -1.75 1.36
N ASP A 92 0.08 -0.99 0.29
CA ASP A 92 -0.55 -1.18 -1.01
C ASP A 92 0.55 -1.16 -2.07
N SER A 93 0.75 -2.28 -2.78
CA SER A 93 1.70 -2.37 -3.90
C SER A 93 0.93 -2.24 -5.21
N SER A 94 1.26 -1.25 -6.00
CA SER A 94 0.47 -0.79 -7.14
C SER A 94 1.29 -0.69 -8.43
N THR A 95 0.63 -0.90 -9.57
CA THR A 95 1.17 -0.64 -10.90
C THR A 95 0.05 -0.22 -11.85
N VAL A 96 0.43 0.42 -12.94
CA VAL A 96 -0.48 0.86 -14.00
C VAL A 96 -0.35 -0.04 -15.23
N ILE A 97 -1.47 -0.36 -15.85
CA ILE A 97 -1.54 -0.90 -17.20
C ILE A 97 -2.07 0.22 -18.09
N TRP A 98 -1.24 0.66 -19.00
CA TRP A 98 -1.59 1.75 -19.92
C TRP A 98 -2.62 1.28 -20.93
N PRO A 99 -3.57 2.16 -21.31
CA PRO A 99 -4.59 1.84 -22.30
C PRO A 99 -3.97 1.57 -23.67
N GLU A 100 -4.65 0.76 -24.49
CA GLU A 100 -4.36 0.67 -25.90
C GLU A 100 -4.75 1.97 -26.64
N ASP A 101 -4.24 2.15 -27.89
CA ASP A 101 -4.54 3.35 -28.66
C ASP A 101 -6.05 3.52 -28.89
N GLY A 102 -6.58 4.67 -28.49
CA GLY A 102 -8.00 5.01 -28.58
C GLY A 102 -8.84 4.65 -27.35
N GLU A 103 -8.26 4.04 -26.33
CA GLU A 103 -8.93 3.84 -25.03
C GLU A 103 -8.72 5.06 -24.12
N GLU A 104 -9.79 5.47 -23.44
CA GLU A 104 -9.79 6.60 -22.50
C GLU A 104 -9.67 6.17 -21.03
N THR A 105 -9.61 4.86 -20.78
CA THR A 105 -9.54 4.30 -19.43
C THR A 105 -8.16 3.79 -19.09
N VAL A 106 -7.76 3.93 -17.84
CA VAL A 106 -6.49 3.43 -17.31
C VAL A 106 -6.75 2.35 -16.27
N THR A 107 -6.06 1.23 -16.37
CA THR A 107 -6.19 0.14 -15.40
C THR A 107 -5.08 0.21 -14.36
N HIS A 108 -5.46 0.24 -13.10
CA HIS A 108 -4.60 0.19 -11.93
C HIS A 108 -4.73 -1.19 -11.29
N LEU A 109 -3.62 -1.90 -11.16
CA LEU A 109 -3.54 -3.17 -10.45
C LEU A 109 -2.88 -2.95 -9.09
N THR A 110 -3.48 -3.47 -8.03
CA THR A 110 -2.94 -3.31 -6.69
C THR A 110 -3.16 -4.56 -5.84
N ARG A 111 -2.23 -4.81 -4.90
CA ARG A 111 -2.36 -5.71 -3.76
C ARG A 111 -2.18 -4.93 -2.50
N LYS A 112 -3.03 -5.19 -1.50
CA LYS A 112 -2.90 -4.49 -0.23
C LYS A 112 -3.19 -5.39 0.96
N THR A 113 -2.47 -5.13 2.03
CA THR A 113 -2.67 -5.83 3.30
C THR A 113 -2.37 -4.92 4.47
N PHE A 114 -3.14 -5.09 5.56
CA PHE A 114 -2.95 -4.35 6.80
C PHE A 114 -2.99 -5.33 7.96
N ALA A 115 -1.95 -5.32 8.77
CA ALA A 115 -1.87 -6.05 10.03
C ALA A 115 -2.35 -5.18 11.18
N TYR A 116 -3.00 -5.80 12.15
CA TYR A 116 -3.31 -5.17 13.43
C TYR A 116 -2.10 -5.30 14.34
N THR A 117 -1.80 -4.25 15.09
CA THR A 117 -0.70 -4.25 16.04
C THR A 117 -1.17 -3.96 17.45
N ASP A 118 -0.42 -4.41 18.41
CA ASP A 118 -0.61 -4.04 19.80
C ASP A 118 -0.47 -2.51 19.94
N PRO A 119 -1.42 -1.83 20.60
CA PRO A 119 -1.44 -0.37 20.66
C PRO A 119 -0.30 0.24 21.48
N GLU A 120 0.37 -0.54 22.33
CA GLU A 120 1.45 -0.10 23.22
C GLU A 120 2.83 -0.47 22.67
N THR A 121 2.97 -1.73 22.19
CA THR A 121 4.28 -2.24 21.74
C THR A 121 4.52 -2.08 20.24
N GLY A 122 3.46 -1.96 19.43
CA GLY A 122 3.54 -1.93 17.97
C GLY A 122 3.80 -3.29 17.32
N GLU A 123 3.87 -4.36 18.10
CA GLU A 123 4.05 -5.72 17.57
C GLU A 123 2.81 -6.20 16.82
N VAL A 124 3.00 -6.97 15.74
CA VAL A 124 1.89 -7.53 14.98
C VAL A 124 1.15 -8.56 15.82
N LEU A 125 -0.16 -8.36 15.96
CA LEU A 125 -1.03 -9.26 16.71
C LEU A 125 -1.32 -10.52 15.91
N LYS A 126 -1.09 -11.68 16.51
CA LYS A 126 -1.44 -13.00 15.97
C LYS A 126 -2.73 -13.55 16.61
N GLU A 127 -3.00 -13.12 17.83
CA GLU A 127 -4.14 -13.55 18.63
C GLU A 127 -4.68 -12.36 19.44
N TYR A 128 -5.99 -12.33 19.64
CA TYR A 128 -6.66 -11.38 20.51
C TYR A 128 -7.82 -12.08 21.25
N ASN A 129 -7.81 -12.06 22.59
CA ASN A 129 -8.80 -12.73 23.43
C ASN A 129 -9.03 -14.21 23.08
N GLY A 130 -7.96 -14.96 22.77
CA GLY A 130 -8.04 -16.39 22.39
C GLY A 130 -8.58 -16.63 20.97
N GLN A 131 -8.69 -15.60 20.15
CA GLN A 131 -9.11 -15.70 18.76
C GLN A 131 -7.95 -15.31 17.83
N PRO A 132 -7.71 -16.05 16.72
CA PRO A 132 -6.70 -15.68 15.75
C PRO A 132 -7.07 -14.34 15.10
N VAL A 133 -6.10 -13.44 15.04
CA VAL A 133 -6.25 -12.14 14.35
C VAL A 133 -6.11 -12.36 12.85
N VAL A 134 -7.11 -11.90 12.10
CA VAL A 134 -7.10 -11.97 10.64
C VAL A 134 -6.77 -10.59 10.07
N PRO A 135 -5.65 -10.43 9.34
CA PRO A 135 -5.30 -9.17 8.71
C PRO A 135 -6.29 -8.80 7.60
N ILE A 136 -6.43 -7.51 7.33
CA ILE A 136 -7.13 -7.05 6.13
C ILE A 136 -6.27 -7.42 4.93
N ALA A 137 -6.86 -8.07 3.93
CA ALA A 137 -6.13 -8.58 2.80
C ALA A 137 -6.94 -8.50 1.51
N TYR A 138 -6.40 -7.77 0.53
CA TYR A 138 -6.92 -7.72 -0.83
C TYR A 138 -5.83 -8.25 -1.77
N PRO A 139 -5.94 -9.48 -2.18
CA PRO A 139 -4.96 -10.17 -3.03
C PRO A 139 -4.77 -9.49 -4.38
N TYR A 140 -5.81 -8.84 -4.83
CA TYR A 140 -5.80 -7.88 -5.90
C TYR A 140 -6.99 -6.93 -5.73
N GLN A 141 -6.84 -5.75 -6.27
CA GLN A 141 -7.93 -4.92 -6.77
C GLN A 141 -7.51 -4.48 -8.18
N MET A 142 -8.41 -4.59 -9.11
CA MET A 142 -8.26 -4.03 -10.45
C MET A 142 -9.21 -2.83 -10.54
N ILE A 143 -8.65 -1.65 -10.75
CA ILE A 143 -9.40 -0.41 -10.74
C ILE A 143 -9.30 0.21 -12.13
N THR A 144 -10.44 0.42 -12.77
CA THR A 144 -10.50 1.09 -14.07
C THR A 144 -10.87 2.55 -13.85
N TYR A 145 -9.90 3.44 -14.09
CA TYR A 145 -10.08 4.88 -13.99
C TYR A 145 -10.52 5.48 -15.31
N ARG A 146 -11.41 6.47 -15.25
CA ARG A 146 -11.81 7.34 -16.34
C ARG A 146 -12.00 8.77 -15.84
N PHE A 147 -11.88 9.74 -16.73
CA PHE A 147 -12.09 11.15 -16.44
C PHE A 147 -13.33 11.63 -17.18
N GLU A 148 -14.34 12.04 -16.45
CA GLU A 148 -15.62 12.49 -16.99
C GLU A 148 -16.14 13.67 -16.17
N ASN A 149 -16.72 14.70 -16.83
CA ASN A 149 -17.32 15.84 -16.15
C ASN A 149 -16.42 16.50 -15.11
N ASP A 150 -15.13 16.66 -15.43
CA ASP A 150 -14.10 17.23 -14.56
C ASP A 150 -13.93 16.48 -13.23
N GLN A 151 -14.17 15.17 -13.23
CA GLN A 151 -14.01 14.28 -12.07
C GLN A 151 -13.41 12.95 -12.50
N ILE A 152 -12.79 12.26 -11.54
CA ILE A 152 -12.20 10.94 -11.74
C ILE A 152 -13.19 9.89 -11.22
N TYR A 153 -13.47 8.87 -12.02
CA TYR A 153 -14.25 7.71 -11.61
C TYR A 153 -13.37 6.49 -11.58
N GLY A 154 -13.52 5.64 -10.58
CA GLY A 154 -12.76 4.41 -10.43
C GLY A 154 -13.68 3.22 -10.13
N ASP A 155 -13.92 2.37 -11.13
CA ASP A 155 -14.65 1.12 -10.94
C ASP A 155 -13.70 0.07 -10.38
N VAL A 156 -14.05 -0.56 -9.26
CA VAL A 156 -13.19 -1.53 -8.55
C VAL A 156 -13.69 -2.95 -8.78
N GLU A 157 -12.81 -3.82 -9.24
CA GLU A 157 -13.04 -5.26 -9.34
C GLU A 157 -12.18 -5.98 -8.30
N GLN A 158 -12.80 -6.82 -7.46
CA GLN A 158 -12.15 -7.52 -6.37
C GLN A 158 -12.89 -8.81 -5.99
N GLY A 159 -12.27 -9.66 -5.18
CA GLY A 159 -12.86 -10.90 -4.68
C GLY A 159 -12.32 -12.14 -5.39
N VAL A 160 -12.70 -13.34 -4.94
CA VAL A 160 -12.25 -14.64 -5.46
C VAL A 160 -13.44 -15.58 -5.58
N GLY A 161 -13.50 -16.37 -6.67
CA GLY A 161 -14.57 -17.32 -6.94
C GLY A 161 -15.93 -16.62 -7.05
N GLU A 162 -16.91 -17.14 -6.37
CA GLU A 162 -18.28 -16.60 -6.35
C GLU A 162 -18.37 -15.22 -5.66
N ARG A 163 -17.31 -14.78 -4.99
CA ARG A 163 -17.24 -13.48 -4.30
C ARG A 163 -16.61 -12.38 -5.17
N VAL A 164 -16.32 -12.66 -6.43
CA VAL A 164 -15.88 -11.63 -7.37
C VAL A 164 -17.01 -10.62 -7.57
N GLN A 165 -16.71 -9.35 -7.35
CA GLN A 165 -17.66 -8.26 -7.52
C GLN A 165 -17.02 -7.07 -8.21
N VAL A 166 -17.83 -6.34 -8.96
CA VAL A 166 -17.48 -5.07 -9.56
C VAL A 166 -18.26 -3.97 -8.83
N ILE A 167 -17.52 -3.11 -8.16
CA ILE A 167 -18.08 -1.95 -7.46
C ILE A 167 -17.96 -0.76 -8.41
N LYS A 168 -19.08 -0.36 -8.98
CA LYS A 168 -19.13 0.82 -9.84
C LYS A 168 -19.05 2.10 -9.04
N ALA A 169 -18.22 3.04 -9.49
CA ALA A 169 -18.15 4.36 -8.90
C ALA A 169 -19.53 5.07 -9.02
N LYS A 170 -20.16 5.38 -7.90
CA LYS A 170 -21.41 6.14 -7.86
C LYS A 170 -21.16 7.63 -7.98
N ASN A 171 -20.06 8.11 -7.44
CA ASN A 171 -19.67 9.51 -7.43
C ASN A 171 -18.27 9.62 -8.04
N GLY A 172 -18.04 10.73 -8.75
CA GLY A 172 -16.69 11.08 -9.16
C GLY A 172 -15.86 11.55 -7.96
N ILE A 173 -14.55 11.46 -8.08
CA ILE A 173 -13.58 11.97 -7.13
C ILE A 173 -13.31 13.43 -7.51
N PRO A 174 -13.81 14.41 -6.76
CA PRO A 174 -13.51 15.81 -7.00
C PRO A 174 -12.07 16.12 -6.58
N TYR A 175 -11.52 17.19 -7.15
CA TYR A 175 -10.22 17.68 -6.76
C TYR A 175 -10.21 19.19 -6.56
N LYS A 176 -9.21 19.67 -5.81
CA LYS A 176 -8.87 21.08 -5.64
C LYS A 176 -7.38 21.25 -5.84
N VAL A 177 -6.96 22.40 -6.34
CA VAL A 177 -5.55 22.75 -6.51
C VAL A 177 -5.18 23.84 -5.52
N MET A 178 -4.13 23.61 -4.73
CA MET A 178 -3.57 24.54 -3.77
C MET A 178 -2.05 24.65 -4.00
N GLY A 179 -1.61 25.73 -4.66
CA GLY A 179 -0.24 25.81 -5.15
C GLY A 179 0.04 24.68 -6.15
N ASP A 180 1.06 23.89 -5.90
CA ASP A 180 1.43 22.72 -6.73
C ASP A 180 0.77 21.42 -6.25
N THR A 181 -0.05 21.46 -5.18
CA THR A 181 -0.68 20.30 -4.62
C THR A 181 -2.11 20.12 -5.14
N TYR A 182 -2.41 18.94 -5.64
CA TYR A 182 -3.74 18.47 -6.01
C TYR A 182 -4.32 17.66 -4.85
N ILE A 183 -5.47 18.10 -4.33
CA ILE A 183 -6.17 17.44 -3.23
C ILE A 183 -7.38 16.73 -3.82
N TYR A 184 -7.40 15.41 -3.76
CA TYR A 184 -8.51 14.57 -4.21
C TYR A 184 -9.25 14.00 -3.01
N ASN A 185 -10.58 14.10 -3.01
CA ASN A 185 -11.39 13.52 -1.95
C ASN A 185 -12.25 12.38 -2.51
N ALA A 186 -11.87 11.14 -2.21
CA ALA A 186 -12.64 9.97 -2.60
C ALA A 186 -13.46 9.46 -1.42
N GLN A 187 -14.77 9.31 -1.63
CA GLN A 187 -15.68 8.77 -0.63
C GLN A 187 -16.32 7.47 -1.11
N VAL A 188 -16.33 6.47 -0.25
CA VAL A 188 -16.92 5.16 -0.54
C VAL A 188 -18.00 4.86 0.50
N PHE A 189 -19.20 4.58 0.02
CA PHE A 189 -20.32 4.14 0.84
C PHE A 189 -20.57 2.66 0.53
N LEU A 190 -20.27 1.81 1.50
CA LEU A 190 -20.48 0.37 1.39
C LEU A 190 -21.79 -0.01 2.07
N ASP A 191 -22.68 -0.65 1.34
CA ASP A 191 -23.97 -1.13 1.83
C ASP A 191 -24.38 -2.36 1.01
N PHE A 192 -24.13 -3.55 1.57
CA PHE A 192 -24.42 -4.79 0.89
C PHE A 192 -24.74 -5.93 1.87
N PRO A 193 -25.58 -6.90 1.46
CA PRO A 193 -25.90 -8.04 2.31
C PRO A 193 -24.71 -9.00 2.44
N LEU A 194 -24.46 -9.47 3.66
CA LEU A 194 -23.53 -10.57 3.92
C LEU A 194 -24.23 -11.94 3.74
N PRO A 195 -23.48 -13.02 3.48
CA PRO A 195 -24.05 -14.37 3.41
C PRO A 195 -24.81 -14.80 4.67
N THR A 196 -24.54 -14.15 5.80
CA THR A 196 -25.22 -14.37 7.08
C THR A 196 -26.61 -13.72 7.17
N GLY A 197 -27.04 -12.99 6.12
CA GLY A 197 -28.29 -12.23 6.10
C GLY A 197 -28.22 -10.88 6.82
N THR A 198 -27.06 -10.51 7.40
CA THR A 198 -26.85 -9.19 7.99
C THR A 198 -26.36 -8.20 6.93
N GLN A 199 -26.70 -6.93 7.09
CA GLN A 199 -26.22 -5.87 6.21
C GLN A 199 -24.84 -5.41 6.66
N TYR A 200 -23.90 -5.36 5.73
CA TYR A 200 -22.61 -4.72 5.95
C TYR A 200 -22.69 -3.26 5.53
N GLN A 201 -22.35 -2.38 6.45
CA GLN A 201 -22.38 -0.95 6.21
C GLN A 201 -21.07 -0.33 6.68
N ALA A 202 -20.45 0.48 5.82
CA ALA A 202 -19.29 1.28 6.16
C ALA A 202 -19.23 2.55 5.29
N TRP A 203 -18.63 3.58 5.86
CA TRP A 203 -18.24 4.77 5.14
C TRP A 203 -16.72 4.90 5.20
N GLU A 204 -16.12 5.23 4.06
CA GLU A 204 -14.69 5.48 3.93
C GLU A 204 -14.47 6.83 3.27
N ASN A 205 -13.49 7.55 3.78
CA ASN A 205 -13.01 8.81 3.22
C ASN A 205 -11.51 8.71 2.98
N TYR A 206 -11.10 9.14 1.81
CA TYR A 206 -9.70 9.19 1.38
C TYR A 206 -9.39 10.62 0.94
N ASP A 207 -8.46 11.27 1.62
CA ASP A 207 -7.93 12.58 1.24
C ASP A 207 -6.51 12.39 0.70
N PHE A 208 -6.35 12.45 -0.63
CA PHE A 208 -5.06 12.32 -1.29
C PHE A 208 -4.47 13.70 -1.54
N TYR A 209 -3.20 13.85 -1.20
CA TYR A 209 -2.38 15.02 -1.47
C TYR A 209 -1.31 14.63 -2.48
N MET A 210 -1.49 15.03 -3.71
CA MET A 210 -0.63 14.66 -4.83
C MET A 210 -0.11 15.90 -5.54
N HIS A 211 1.03 15.78 -6.18
CA HIS A 211 1.67 16.86 -6.89
C HIS A 211 2.31 16.36 -8.19
N PRO A 212 2.52 17.21 -9.19
CA PRO A 212 3.27 16.83 -10.37
C PRO A 212 4.70 16.42 -9.98
N GLU A 213 5.24 15.43 -10.69
CA GLU A 213 6.60 14.96 -10.48
C GLU A 213 7.61 16.13 -10.52
N GLY A 214 8.52 16.16 -9.55
CA GLY A 214 9.58 17.16 -9.45
C GLY A 214 9.16 18.57 -9.00
N THR A 215 7.87 18.81 -8.69
CA THR A 215 7.42 20.14 -8.23
C THR A 215 7.51 20.31 -6.72
N VAL A 216 7.37 19.24 -5.96
CA VAL A 216 7.44 19.20 -4.51
C VAL A 216 8.39 18.09 -4.09
N ASN A 217 9.20 18.33 -3.07
CA ASN A 217 10.16 17.34 -2.57
C ASN A 217 9.58 16.43 -1.47
N GLU A 218 8.25 16.37 -1.40
CA GLU A 218 7.52 15.55 -0.45
C GLU A 218 6.88 14.36 -1.16
N PRO A 219 6.77 13.19 -0.51
CA PRO A 219 6.06 12.06 -1.09
C PRO A 219 4.57 12.37 -1.24
N HIS A 220 3.90 11.73 -2.18
CA HIS A 220 2.43 11.72 -2.20
C HIS A 220 1.91 11.17 -0.88
N GLN A 221 0.84 11.77 -0.36
CA GLN A 221 0.28 11.42 0.94
C GLN A 221 -1.21 11.12 0.82
N MET A 222 -1.72 10.35 1.79
CA MET A 222 -3.16 10.08 1.91
C MET A 222 -3.55 9.97 3.37
N GLY A 223 -4.64 10.63 3.75
CA GLY A 223 -5.40 10.32 4.97
C GLY A 223 -6.55 9.38 4.64
N TRP A 224 -6.70 8.29 5.39
CA TRP A 224 -7.87 7.42 5.27
C TRP A 224 -8.59 7.29 6.60
N GLN A 225 -9.90 7.45 6.53
CA GLN A 225 -10.79 7.25 7.65
C GLN A 225 -11.90 6.29 7.25
N ARG A 226 -12.28 5.42 8.18
CA ARG A 226 -13.40 4.51 8.00
C ARG A 226 -14.25 4.46 9.26
N TYR A 227 -15.54 4.62 9.10
CA TYR A 227 -16.54 4.24 10.08
C TYR A 227 -17.19 2.93 9.64
N GLY A 228 -17.21 1.93 10.51
CA GLY A 228 -17.75 0.61 10.20
C GLY A 228 -17.77 -0.29 11.42
N SER A 229 -17.78 -1.60 11.19
CA SER A 229 -17.76 -2.59 12.27
C SER A 229 -16.37 -3.15 12.49
N LEU A 230 -16.03 -3.43 13.75
CA LEU A 230 -14.89 -4.25 14.14
C LEU A 230 -15.00 -5.65 13.52
N PRO A 231 -13.86 -6.30 13.23
CA PRO A 231 -13.84 -7.70 12.87
C PRO A 231 -14.48 -8.59 13.97
N ARG A 232 -15.01 -9.75 13.58
CA ARG A 232 -15.66 -10.67 14.53
C ARG A 232 -14.71 -11.17 15.62
N TRP A 233 -13.45 -11.41 15.28
CA TRP A 233 -12.44 -11.82 16.26
C TRP A 233 -12.17 -10.74 17.31
N ALA A 234 -12.44 -9.46 17.01
CA ALA A 234 -12.36 -8.34 17.95
C ALA A 234 -13.68 -8.04 18.68
N GLY A 235 -14.68 -8.95 18.60
CA GLY A 235 -15.96 -8.81 19.28
C GLY A 235 -17.04 -8.05 18.51
N GLY A 236 -16.76 -7.53 17.32
CA GLY A 236 -17.71 -6.73 16.56
C GLY A 236 -17.99 -5.35 17.19
N GLY A 237 -19.04 -4.69 16.73
CA GLY A 237 -19.42 -3.35 17.20
C GLY A 237 -18.82 -2.22 16.32
N PRO A 238 -19.31 -0.99 16.49
CA PRO A 238 -18.88 0.14 15.66
C PRO A 238 -17.46 0.58 16.01
N CYS A 239 -16.70 0.94 14.97
CA CYS A 239 -15.34 1.43 15.13
C CYS A 239 -15.03 2.55 14.13
N ILE A 240 -13.98 3.30 14.45
CA ILE A 240 -13.30 4.21 13.53
C ILE A 240 -11.91 3.67 13.29
N ILE A 241 -11.52 3.58 12.02
CA ILE A 241 -10.15 3.34 11.61
C ILE A 241 -9.63 4.65 11.02
N GLN A 242 -8.42 5.04 11.40
CA GLN A 242 -7.73 6.20 10.85
C GLN A 242 -6.31 5.82 10.51
N LEU A 243 -5.93 5.97 9.24
CA LEU A 243 -4.58 5.73 8.76
C LEU A 243 -4.03 6.98 8.08
N TYR A 244 -2.71 7.14 8.21
CA TYR A 244 -1.90 7.99 7.35
C TYR A 244 -1.12 7.10 6.41
N SER A 245 -0.98 7.53 5.17
CA SER A 245 -0.26 6.77 4.17
C SER A 245 0.59 7.72 3.33
N TRP A 246 1.75 7.23 2.92
CA TRP A 246 2.64 7.96 2.01
C TRP A 246 3.27 6.99 1.02
N ARG A 247 3.55 7.52 -0.15
CA ARG A 247 4.19 6.76 -1.20
C ARG A 247 5.68 6.60 -0.89
N VAL A 248 6.19 5.39 -1.10
CA VAL A 248 7.60 5.05 -1.08
C VAL A 248 7.98 4.37 -2.40
N GLU A 249 9.24 4.48 -2.79
CA GLU A 249 9.70 3.93 -4.08
C GLU A 249 10.06 2.44 -3.97
N SER A 250 10.37 1.97 -2.76
CA SER A 250 10.74 0.57 -2.52
C SER A 250 10.14 0.05 -1.23
N HIS A 251 9.77 -1.23 -1.20
CA HIS A 251 9.40 -1.92 0.03
C HIS A 251 10.56 -2.04 1.04
N ASP A 252 11.79 -1.76 0.64
CA ASP A 252 12.94 -1.69 1.56
C ASP A 252 12.83 -0.48 2.52
N GLU A 253 11.99 0.49 2.20
CA GLU A 253 11.66 1.62 3.06
C GLU A 253 10.61 1.29 4.12
N PHE A 254 10.04 0.09 4.09
CA PHE A 254 9.06 -0.32 5.11
C PHE A 254 9.72 -0.48 6.48
N PRO A 255 9.02 -0.13 7.56
CA PRO A 255 9.46 -0.46 8.90
C PRO A 255 9.78 -1.96 9.02
N THR A 256 10.86 -2.31 9.74
CA THR A 256 11.35 -3.69 9.88
C THR A 256 10.24 -4.66 10.28
N THR A 257 9.41 -4.29 11.25
CA THR A 257 8.27 -5.10 11.72
C THR A 257 7.30 -5.45 10.59
N LEU A 258 6.96 -4.48 9.74
CA LEU A 258 6.07 -4.69 8.59
C LEU A 258 6.73 -5.56 7.53
N LEU A 259 7.98 -5.25 7.20
CA LEU A 259 8.72 -5.97 6.14
C LEU A 259 8.94 -7.44 6.50
N GLU A 260 9.35 -7.74 7.75
CA GLU A 260 9.53 -9.11 8.23
C GLU A 260 8.21 -9.87 8.25
N TRP A 261 7.14 -9.25 8.75
CA TRP A 261 5.80 -9.83 8.72
C TRP A 261 5.34 -10.11 7.28
N ALA A 262 5.50 -9.15 6.38
CA ALA A 262 5.10 -9.32 4.98
C ALA A 262 5.89 -10.42 4.27
N LYS A 263 7.21 -10.51 4.50
CA LYS A 263 8.06 -11.59 3.96
C LYS A 263 7.65 -12.97 4.48
N ALA A 264 7.23 -13.06 5.75
CA ALA A 264 6.81 -14.33 6.36
C ALA A 264 5.40 -14.75 5.93
N GLU A 265 4.44 -13.84 5.94
CA GLU A 265 3.01 -14.16 5.78
C GLU A 265 2.48 -13.88 4.36
N LYS A 266 3.05 -12.92 3.66
CA LYS A 266 2.57 -12.39 2.37
C LYS A 266 3.69 -12.09 1.36
N PRO A 267 4.68 -12.98 1.13
CA PRO A 267 5.88 -12.67 0.35
C PRO A 267 5.56 -12.20 -1.09
N ASN A 268 4.54 -12.76 -1.71
CA ASN A 268 4.11 -12.39 -3.07
C ASN A 268 3.36 -11.04 -3.14
N TRP A 269 3.05 -10.43 -1.98
CA TRP A 269 2.27 -9.21 -1.92
C TRP A 269 3.13 -7.95 -1.91
N LEU A 270 4.43 -8.11 -1.73
CA LEU A 270 5.42 -7.05 -1.88
C LEU A 270 5.53 -6.54 -3.33
N LYS A 271 4.85 -7.21 -4.28
CA LYS A 271 4.73 -6.79 -5.67
C LYS A 271 3.25 -6.70 -6.06
N PRO A 272 2.85 -5.75 -6.90
CA PRO A 272 1.50 -5.72 -7.46
C PRO A 272 1.26 -6.94 -8.37
N PRO A 273 0.01 -7.23 -8.78
CA PRO A 273 -0.24 -8.13 -9.88
C PRO A 273 0.49 -7.64 -11.15
N ALA A 274 1.15 -8.54 -11.86
CA ALA A 274 1.98 -8.18 -13.02
C ALA A 274 1.13 -7.89 -14.28
N SER A 275 -0.09 -8.45 -14.35
CA SER A 275 -0.96 -8.29 -15.51
C SER A 275 -2.44 -8.53 -15.19
N VAL A 276 -3.31 -8.19 -16.13
CA VAL A 276 -4.74 -8.47 -16.06
C VAL A 276 -5.00 -9.99 -16.08
N GLU A 277 -4.19 -10.77 -16.80
CA GLU A 277 -4.31 -12.23 -16.85
C GLU A 277 -4.04 -12.85 -15.48
N GLU A 278 -3.03 -12.35 -14.76
CA GLU A 278 -2.79 -12.78 -13.37
C GLU A 278 -4.01 -12.50 -12.50
N VAL A 279 -4.58 -11.30 -12.60
CA VAL A 279 -5.81 -10.97 -11.86
C VAL A 279 -6.94 -11.92 -12.21
N ARG A 280 -7.13 -12.27 -13.49
CA ARG A 280 -8.17 -13.22 -13.91
C ARG A 280 -7.93 -14.64 -13.37
N ALA A 281 -6.67 -15.08 -13.29
CA ALA A 281 -6.31 -16.34 -12.63
C ALA A 281 -6.64 -16.29 -11.13
N LEU A 282 -6.29 -15.21 -10.47
CA LEU A 282 -6.60 -14.98 -9.05
C LEU A 282 -8.11 -15.00 -8.78
N GLN A 283 -8.92 -14.41 -9.64
CA GLN A 283 -10.39 -14.45 -9.54
C GLN A 283 -10.94 -15.86 -9.55
N LYS A 284 -10.33 -16.75 -10.33
CA LYS A 284 -10.72 -18.17 -10.38
C LYS A 284 -10.22 -19.00 -9.20
N GLY A 285 -9.42 -18.42 -8.31
CA GLY A 285 -8.78 -19.13 -7.20
C GLY A 285 -7.54 -19.91 -7.60
N GLU A 286 -6.97 -19.62 -8.78
CA GLU A 286 -5.77 -20.28 -9.32
C GLU A 286 -4.46 -19.70 -8.76
N GLY A 287 -4.52 -18.73 -7.88
CA GLY A 287 -3.37 -18.16 -7.18
C GLY A 287 -2.96 -19.03 -5.99
N GLY A 288 -1.67 -19.35 -5.88
CA GLY A 288 -1.10 -20.28 -4.91
C GLY A 288 -1.39 -20.01 -3.42
N PRO A 289 -0.76 -20.76 -2.49
CA PRO A 289 -1.08 -20.73 -1.07
C PRO A 289 -0.91 -19.33 -0.45
N GLY A 290 -1.89 -18.87 0.27
CA GLY A 290 -2.00 -17.52 0.89
C GLY A 290 -3.32 -16.81 0.61
N TRP A 291 -4.28 -17.49 0.00
CA TRP A 291 -5.59 -17.01 -0.43
C TRP A 291 -6.72 -17.57 0.44
N GLY A 292 -6.58 -17.71 1.61
CA GLY A 292 -7.63 -18.34 2.36
C GLY A 292 -7.81 -17.75 3.73
N SER A 293 -8.96 -17.40 3.93
CA SER A 293 -9.77 -17.24 5.13
C SER A 293 -9.88 -15.85 5.66
#